data_75d7b1885db0da7533feb92247989f9e
#
_entry.id   75d7b1885db0da7533feb92247989f9e
#
_cell.length_a   1.000
_cell.length_b   1.000
_cell.length_c   1.000
_cell.angle_alpha   90.00
_cell.angle_beta   90.00
_cell.angle_gamma   90.00
#
_symmetry.space_group_name_H-M   'P 1'
#
loop_
_entity.id
_entity.type
_entity.pdbx_description
1 polymer ?
#
loop_
_entity_poly.entity_id
_entity_poly.type
_entity_poly.pdbx_seq_one_letter_code
_entity_poly.pdbx_strand_id
1 'polypeptide(L)'
;PNIVLIVADDLGYGDLSCYGADAIQTPGMDRIANEGIRFTQGFCTAATSTSSRYSLLTGLYPWTNRDAKILPGNAALIINTQQVTLPKVMKQSLILF
;
A
#
# COMPACT_ATOMS: atom_id res chain seq x y z
N PRO A 1 7.20 14.15 -11.44
CA PRO A 1 7.95 13.76 -10.25
C PRO A 1 8.16 12.25 -10.18
N ASN A 2 9.25 11.83 -9.55
CA ASN A 2 9.47 10.42 -9.25
C ASN A 2 8.69 10.03 -7.98
N ILE A 3 7.96 8.93 -8.02
CA ILE A 3 7.19 8.43 -6.88
C ILE A 3 7.66 7.01 -6.55
N VAL A 4 8.02 6.78 -5.30
CA VAL A 4 8.33 5.45 -4.77
C VAL A 4 7.30 5.11 -3.71
N LEU A 5 6.55 4.04 -3.92
CA LEU A 5 5.58 3.50 -2.97
C LEU A 5 6.15 2.23 -2.34
N ILE A 6 6.37 2.28 -1.03
CA ILE A 6 6.86 1.14 -0.26
C ILE A 6 5.73 0.63 0.61
N VAL A 7 5.37 -0.64 0.46
CA VAL A 7 4.34 -1.32 1.24
C VAL A 7 5.01 -2.42 2.05
N ALA A 8 4.94 -2.31 3.36
CA ALA A 8 5.39 -3.36 4.26
C ALA A 8 4.24 -4.33 4.55
N ASP A 9 4.56 -5.63 4.54
CA ASP A 9 3.62 -6.70 4.89
C ASP A 9 3.85 -7.11 6.33
N ASP A 10 2.78 -7.30 7.09
CA ASP A 10 2.79 -7.69 8.51
C ASP A 10 3.59 -6.77 9.45
N LEU A 11 3.79 -5.51 9.09
CA LEU A 11 4.42 -4.51 9.95
C LEU A 11 3.37 -3.84 10.84
N GLY A 12 3.52 -3.96 12.15
CA GLY A 12 2.67 -3.31 13.14
C GLY A 12 2.94 -1.82 13.27
N TYR A 13 1.94 -1.07 13.73
CA TYR A 13 2.06 0.39 13.96
C TYR A 13 3.24 0.73 14.89
N GLY A 14 3.44 -0.06 15.95
CA GLY A 14 4.49 0.16 16.94
C GLY A 14 5.86 -0.47 16.60
N ASP A 15 6.06 -0.99 15.40
CA ASP A 15 7.29 -1.70 15.03
C ASP A 15 8.40 -0.77 14.49
N LEU A 16 8.06 0.50 14.25
CA LEU A 16 9.02 1.51 13.82
C LEU A 16 9.39 2.46 14.99
N SER A 17 10.65 2.87 15.08
CA SER A 17 11.09 3.79 16.13
C SER A 17 10.39 5.15 16.08
N CYS A 18 10.05 5.67 14.91
CA CYS A 18 9.24 6.88 14.77
C CYS A 18 7.80 6.74 15.28
N TYR A 19 7.32 5.52 15.51
CA TYR A 19 6.02 5.23 16.14
C TYR A 19 6.15 4.64 17.56
N GLY A 20 7.35 4.63 18.14
CA GLY A 20 7.59 4.27 19.53
C GLY A 20 8.18 2.88 19.77
N ALA A 21 8.73 2.22 18.75
CA ALA A 21 9.47 0.98 18.96
C ALA A 21 10.77 1.26 19.74
N ASP A 22 10.97 0.56 20.86
CA ASP A 22 12.17 0.66 21.70
C ASP A 22 13.18 -0.45 21.40
N ALA A 23 12.71 -1.62 20.96
CA ALA A 23 13.53 -2.81 20.77
C ALA A 23 14.35 -2.77 19.47
N ILE A 24 13.90 -2.06 18.47
CA ILE A 24 14.53 -1.98 17.15
C ILE A 24 14.60 -0.52 16.71
N GLN A 25 15.75 -0.12 16.20
CA GLN A 25 15.95 1.21 15.62
C GLN A 25 15.76 1.17 14.11
N THR A 26 14.94 2.07 13.58
CA THR A 26 14.61 2.15 12.15
C THR A 26 15.01 3.50 11.53
N PRO A 27 16.34 3.84 11.52
CA PRO A 27 16.81 5.20 11.20
C PRO A 27 16.43 5.67 9.78
N GLY A 28 16.32 4.76 8.81
CA GLY A 28 15.87 5.10 7.46
C GLY A 28 14.42 5.54 7.43
N MET A 29 13.54 4.86 8.17
CA MET A 29 12.12 5.22 8.26
C MET A 29 11.92 6.47 9.11
N ASP A 30 12.69 6.62 10.18
CA ASP A 30 12.69 7.80 11.04
C ASP A 30 13.09 9.06 10.26
N ARG A 31 14.06 8.94 9.36
CA ARG A 31 14.45 10.03 8.47
C ARG A 31 13.30 10.46 7.57
N ILE A 32 12.60 9.50 6.93
CA ILE A 32 11.42 9.81 6.11
C ILE A 32 10.33 10.50 6.94
N ALA A 33 10.09 10.00 8.17
CA ALA A 33 9.10 10.58 9.08
C ALA A 33 9.47 12.02 9.52
N ASN A 34 10.75 12.30 9.72
CA ASN A 34 11.25 13.60 10.17
C ASN A 34 11.34 14.63 9.05
N GLU A 35 11.67 14.21 7.83
CA GLU A 35 11.79 15.08 6.66
C GLU A 35 10.46 15.25 5.90
N GLY A 36 9.46 14.44 6.18
CA GLY A 36 8.17 14.39 5.50
C GLY A 36 6.97 14.53 6.43
N ILE A 37 5.92 13.79 6.13
CA ILE A 37 4.67 13.77 6.92
C ILE A 37 4.49 12.38 7.52
N ARG A 38 4.28 12.33 8.82
CA ARG A 38 3.94 11.11 9.55
C ARG A 38 2.46 11.11 9.92
N PHE A 39 1.73 10.10 9.46
CA PHE A 39 0.32 9.92 9.80
C PHE A 39 0.19 9.05 11.05
N THR A 40 -0.51 9.54 12.06
CA THR A 40 -0.76 8.82 13.31
C THR A 40 -2.07 8.02 13.28
N GLN A 41 -2.93 8.26 12.30
CA GLN A 41 -4.21 7.58 12.12
C GLN A 41 -4.46 7.24 10.65
N GLY A 42 -3.48 6.57 10.03
CA GLY A 42 -3.62 5.99 8.69
C GLY A 42 -4.13 4.56 8.79
N PHE A 43 -5.21 4.22 8.07
CA PHE A 43 -5.82 2.90 8.11
C PHE A 43 -5.86 2.27 6.71
N CYS A 44 -5.56 0.98 6.65
CA CYS A 44 -5.84 0.19 5.46
C CYS A 44 -7.35 -0.01 5.30
N THR A 45 -7.80 -0.20 4.06
CA THR A 45 -9.21 -0.45 3.75
C THR A 45 -9.70 -1.84 4.16
N ALA A 46 -8.78 -2.76 4.44
CA ALA A 46 -9.05 -4.11 4.93
C ALA A 46 -7.87 -4.65 5.73
N ALA A 47 -8.15 -5.63 6.57
CA ALA A 47 -7.15 -6.28 7.42
C ALA A 47 -6.31 -7.36 6.69
N THR A 48 -6.71 -7.77 5.48
CA THR A 48 -6.06 -8.84 4.73
C THR A 48 -5.33 -8.32 3.51
N SER A 49 -4.21 -8.98 3.19
CA SER A 49 -3.28 -8.57 2.14
C SER A 49 -3.96 -8.38 0.77
N THR A 50 -4.66 -9.39 0.25
CA THR A 50 -5.33 -9.33 -1.06
C THR A 50 -6.30 -8.15 -1.15
N SER A 51 -7.15 -7.98 -0.14
CA SER A 51 -8.16 -6.92 -0.10
C SER A 51 -7.52 -5.52 -0.03
N SER A 52 -6.51 -5.33 0.84
CA SER A 52 -5.79 -4.07 0.95
C SER A 52 -5.03 -3.72 -0.31
N ARG A 53 -4.33 -4.70 -0.91
CA ARG A 53 -3.59 -4.50 -2.17
C ARG A 53 -4.51 -4.20 -3.34
N TYR A 54 -5.70 -4.85 -3.39
CA TYR A 54 -6.72 -4.53 -4.38
C TYR A 54 -7.10 -3.05 -4.31
N SER A 55 -7.41 -2.55 -3.11
CA SER A 55 -7.76 -1.14 -2.90
C SER A 55 -6.62 -0.20 -3.27
N LEU A 56 -5.40 -0.51 -2.84
CA LEU A 56 -4.21 0.30 -3.13
C LEU A 56 -3.98 0.43 -4.64
N LEU A 57 -4.14 -0.66 -5.38
CA LEU A 57 -3.91 -0.67 -6.83
C LEU A 57 -5.04 -0.05 -7.63
N THR A 58 -6.29 -0.19 -7.19
CA THR A 58 -7.46 0.20 -7.99
C THR A 58 -8.15 1.47 -7.51
N GLY A 59 -7.88 1.92 -6.29
CA GLY A 59 -8.60 3.03 -5.64
C GLY A 59 -10.03 2.67 -5.24
N LEU A 60 -10.42 1.38 -5.32
CA LEU A 60 -11.75 0.90 -4.99
C LEU A 60 -11.75 0.17 -3.64
N TYR A 61 -12.85 0.26 -2.92
CA TYR A 61 -13.01 -0.54 -1.72
C TYR A 61 -13.14 -2.04 -2.03
N PRO A 62 -12.57 -2.93 -1.20
CA PRO A 62 -12.51 -4.36 -1.52
C PRO A 62 -13.89 -5.03 -1.59
N TRP A 63 -14.89 -4.54 -0.85
CA TRP A 63 -16.25 -5.06 -0.92
C TRP A 63 -16.98 -4.81 -2.25
N THR A 64 -16.41 -3.99 -3.13
CA THR A 64 -16.93 -3.80 -4.50
C THR A 64 -16.59 -4.96 -5.42
N ASN A 65 -15.65 -5.83 -5.01
CA ASN A 65 -15.25 -7.03 -5.75
C ASN A 65 -15.31 -8.26 -4.84
N ARG A 66 -16.19 -9.20 -5.14
CA ARG A 66 -16.39 -10.44 -4.33
C ARG A 66 -15.13 -11.32 -4.24
N ASP A 67 -14.20 -11.19 -5.19
CA ASP A 67 -12.95 -11.93 -5.23
C ASP A 67 -11.80 -11.23 -4.48
N ALA A 68 -12.01 -10.00 -4.00
CA ALA A 68 -11.04 -9.26 -3.18
C ALA A 68 -11.03 -9.77 -1.73
N LYS A 69 -10.74 -11.06 -1.55
CA LYS A 69 -10.68 -11.80 -0.28
C LYS A 69 -9.37 -12.61 -0.21
N ILE A 70 -9.15 -13.32 0.89
CA ILE A 70 -8.02 -14.24 0.98
C ILE A 70 -8.17 -15.31 -0.09
N LEU A 71 -7.16 -15.45 -0.93
CA LEU A 71 -7.12 -16.37 -2.06
C LEU A 71 -5.90 -17.28 -1.96
N PRO A 72 -5.99 -18.53 -2.50
CA PRO A 72 -4.82 -19.40 -2.62
C PRO A 72 -3.77 -18.80 -3.56
N GLY A 73 -2.50 -19.20 -3.40
CA GLY A 73 -1.39 -18.67 -4.18
C GLY A 73 -1.46 -18.88 -5.70
N ASN A 74 -2.29 -19.82 -6.16
CA ASN A 74 -2.55 -20.11 -7.56
C ASN A 74 -3.86 -19.51 -8.08
N ALA A 75 -4.48 -18.60 -7.35
CA ALA A 75 -5.73 -17.96 -7.77
C ALA A 75 -5.53 -17.14 -9.05
N ALA A 76 -6.60 -17.04 -9.83
CA ALA A 76 -6.63 -16.17 -11.00
C ALA A 76 -6.53 -14.68 -10.61
N LEU A 77 -6.14 -13.84 -11.56
CA LEU A 77 -6.13 -12.39 -11.38
C LEU A 77 -7.54 -11.87 -11.09
N ILE A 78 -7.68 -11.08 -10.03
CA ILE A 78 -8.95 -10.46 -9.62
C ILE A 78 -9.14 -9.04 -10.15
N ILE A 79 -8.06 -8.43 -10.64
CA ILE A 79 -8.10 -7.12 -11.29
C ILE A 79 -8.14 -7.36 -12.79
N ASN A 80 -9.20 -6.86 -13.44
CA ASN A 80 -9.31 -6.94 -14.89
C ASN A 80 -8.18 -6.14 -15.54
N THR A 81 -7.57 -6.67 -16.59
CA THR A 81 -6.47 -6.02 -17.32
C THR A 81 -6.86 -4.69 -17.97
N GLN A 82 -8.15 -4.47 -18.22
CA GLN A 82 -8.67 -3.19 -18.72
C GLN A 82 -8.94 -2.17 -17.61
N GLN A 83 -8.95 -2.60 -16.34
CA GLN A 83 -9.22 -1.73 -15.21
C GLN A 83 -8.12 -0.69 -15.07
N VAL A 84 -8.50 0.53 -14.70
CA VAL A 84 -7.57 1.60 -14.34
C VAL A 84 -6.93 1.23 -12.99
N THR A 85 -5.61 1.28 -12.95
CA THR A 85 -4.84 1.01 -11.73
C THR A 85 -3.83 2.13 -11.48
N LEU A 86 -3.37 2.27 -10.25
CA LEU A 86 -2.37 3.28 -9.88
C LEU A 86 -1.13 3.24 -10.80
N PRO A 87 -0.48 2.08 -11.07
CA PRO A 87 0.64 2.03 -12.02
C PRO A 87 0.27 2.47 -13.44
N LYS A 88 -0.95 2.17 -13.88
CA LYS A 88 -1.43 2.58 -15.22
C LYS A 88 -1.59 4.09 -15.33
N VAL A 89 -2.17 4.72 -14.30
CA VAL A 89 -2.28 6.19 -14.22
C VAL A 89 -0.90 6.84 -14.18
N MET A 90 -0.01 6.33 -13.34
CA MET A 90 1.36 6.82 -13.22
C MET A 90 2.12 6.75 -14.56
N LYS A 91 2.01 5.61 -15.26
CA LYS A 91 2.63 5.42 -16.57
C LYS A 91 2.08 6.40 -17.61
N GLN A 92 0.79 6.67 -17.60
CA GLN A 92 0.17 7.63 -18.53
C GLN A 92 0.63 9.07 -18.24
N SER A 93 0.82 9.43 -16.97
CA SER A 93 1.29 10.76 -16.58
C SER A 93 2.77 11.01 -16.90
N LEU A 94 3.58 9.95 -17.01
CA LEU A 94 5.01 10.03 -17.34
C LEU A 94 5.29 10.18 -18.86
N ILE A 95 4.30 9.99 -19.71
CA ILE A 95 4.43 10.07 -21.19
C ILE A 95 4.27 11.52 -21.70
N LEU A 96 3.97 12.47 -20.83
CA LEU A 96 3.71 13.87 -21.21
C LEU A 96 4.91 14.81 -21.03
N PHE A 97 6.12 14.26 -20.88
CA PHE A 97 7.34 15.09 -20.80
C PHE A 97 8.48 14.48 -21.61
#